data_a5ae14e78446ac41de9c2c8dbc22baf9
#
_entry.id   a5ae14e78446ac41de9c2c8dbc22baf9
#
_cell.length_a   1.000
_cell.length_b   1.000
_cell.length_c   1.000
_cell.angle_alpha   90.00
_cell.angle_beta   90.00
_cell.angle_gamma   90.00
#
_symmetry.space_group_name_H-M   'P 1'
#
loop_
_entity.id
_entity.type
_entity.pdbx_description
1 polymer ?
#
loop_
_entity_poly.entity_id
_entity_poly.type
_entity_poly.pdbx_seq_one_letter_code
_entity_poly.pdbx_strand_id
1 'polypeptide(L)'
;MVRAASFVLPVAMALSLGACDFVRDDINRTLGKSPQDRVRASDLAASQVTTIGVNSYLWRAALETLSFAPLTQTDSNGGVIVTDWYSNPNSPNERVKVTATILDADLRADALRVAASRQVLQGAQWVDAPVAAATVQRLEEIILTRARDMRRNAIAG
;
A
#
# COMPACT_ATOMS: atom_id res chain seq x y z
N MET A 1 74.61 50.80 27.72
CA MET A 1 73.90 50.84 26.45
C MET A 1 73.06 49.64 26.29
N VAL A 2 71.78 49.71 26.64
CA VAL A 2 70.89 48.61 26.71
C VAL A 2 69.80 48.83 25.66
N ARG A 3 69.64 47.86 24.76
CA ARG A 3 68.56 47.90 23.76
C ARG A 3 67.50 46.90 24.22
N ALA A 4 66.31 47.43 24.51
CA ALA A 4 65.11 46.67 24.76
C ALA A 4 64.57 46.07 23.45
N ALA A 5 64.35 44.81 23.41
CA ALA A 5 63.63 44.16 22.32
C ALA A 5 62.16 43.91 22.78
N SER A 6 61.24 44.56 22.09
CA SER A 6 59.81 44.36 22.24
C SER A 6 59.38 43.05 21.55
N PHE A 7 58.88 42.11 22.34
CA PHE A 7 58.17 40.94 21.82
C PHE A 7 56.70 41.30 21.60
N VAL A 8 56.32 41.37 20.34
CA VAL A 8 54.91 41.42 19.94
C VAL A 8 54.43 40.01 19.73
N LEU A 9 53.49 39.61 20.55
CA LEU A 9 52.81 38.30 20.48
C LEU A 9 51.71 38.39 19.43
N PRO A 10 51.63 37.49 18.41
CA PRO A 10 50.46 37.42 17.59
C PRO A 10 49.36 36.59 18.29
N VAL A 11 48.25 37.21 18.60
CA VAL A 11 47.03 36.55 18.98
C VAL A 11 46.52 35.81 17.76
N ALA A 12 46.71 34.51 17.76
CA ALA A 12 46.21 33.62 16.73
C ALA A 12 44.67 33.52 16.81
N MET A 13 44.11 33.82 15.71
CA MET A 13 42.74 33.71 15.28
C MET A 13 42.28 32.23 15.31
N ALA A 14 41.49 31.88 16.30
CA ALA A 14 40.79 30.56 16.38
C ALA A 14 39.30 30.82 16.45
N LEU A 15 38.70 31.21 15.32
CA LEU A 15 37.24 31.30 15.16
C LEU A 15 36.91 30.78 13.74
N SER A 16 36.28 29.61 13.68
CA SER A 16 35.30 29.24 12.68
C SER A 16 35.34 27.74 12.30
N LEU A 17 34.87 26.88 13.17
CA LEU A 17 34.49 25.53 12.77
C LEU A 17 33.14 25.09 13.35
N GLY A 18 32.33 26.01 13.89
CA GLY A 18 31.01 25.71 14.47
C GLY A 18 29.80 26.01 13.59
N ALA A 19 29.99 26.53 12.37
CA ALA A 19 28.84 27.00 11.57
C ALA A 19 28.26 25.95 10.61
N CYS A 20 28.88 24.81 10.42
CA CYS A 20 28.39 23.80 9.45
C CYS A 20 27.31 22.88 9.99
N ASP A 21 27.22 22.64 11.29
CA ASP A 21 26.20 21.76 11.84
C ASP A 21 24.82 22.42 11.95
N PHE A 22 24.80 23.73 12.26
CA PHE A 22 23.54 24.48 12.35
C PHE A 22 22.80 24.61 11.02
N VAL A 23 23.55 24.77 9.91
CA VAL A 23 22.96 24.85 8.57
C VAL A 23 22.41 23.50 8.10
N ARG A 24 23.00 22.41 8.56
CA ARG A 24 22.56 21.05 8.18
C ARG A 24 21.24 20.66 8.87
N ASP A 25 21.05 21.07 10.12
CA ASP A 25 19.81 20.84 10.86
C ASP A 25 18.64 21.67 10.32
N ASP A 26 18.90 22.92 9.89
CA ASP A 26 17.87 23.78 9.28
C ASP A 26 17.47 23.32 7.88
N ILE A 27 18.42 22.82 7.08
CA ILE A 27 18.13 22.24 5.78
C ILE A 27 17.29 20.97 5.90
N ASN A 28 17.58 20.11 6.89
CA ASN A 28 16.79 18.92 7.16
C ASN A 28 15.39 19.22 7.75
N ARG A 29 15.23 20.36 8.42
CA ARG A 29 13.91 20.83 8.89
C ARG A 29 13.11 21.51 7.77
N THR A 30 13.77 22.21 6.85
CA THR A 30 13.14 23.00 5.77
C THR A 30 12.87 22.15 4.53
N LEU A 31 13.69 21.14 4.25
CA LEU A 31 13.43 20.07 3.29
C LEU A 31 12.53 18.98 3.91
N GLY A 32 11.56 19.42 4.72
CA GLY A 32 10.61 18.51 5.35
C GLY A 32 10.18 17.41 4.39
N LYS A 33 10.19 16.18 4.90
CA LYS A 33 9.79 14.93 4.23
C LYS A 33 8.85 15.22 3.08
N SER A 34 9.22 14.78 1.90
CA SER A 34 8.42 15.03 0.70
C SER A 34 6.97 14.60 0.95
N PRO A 35 5.98 15.16 0.28
CA PRO A 35 4.60 14.70 0.40
C PRO A 35 4.47 13.17 0.25
N GLN A 36 5.35 12.57 -0.56
CA GLN A 36 5.45 11.13 -0.74
C GLN A 36 5.98 10.39 0.49
N ASP A 37 6.95 10.97 1.23
CA ASP A 37 7.47 10.37 2.47
C ASP A 37 6.45 10.45 3.61
N ARG A 38 5.63 11.50 3.65
CA ARG A 38 4.52 11.62 4.61
C ARG A 38 3.42 10.60 4.33
N VAL A 39 3.06 10.43 3.05
CA VAL A 39 2.10 9.42 2.62
C VAL A 39 2.61 8.02 2.95
N ARG A 40 3.88 7.74 2.66
CA ARG A 40 4.51 6.45 2.97
C ARG A 40 4.57 6.17 4.48
N ALA A 41 4.90 7.18 5.28
CA ALA A 41 4.93 7.04 6.74
C ALA A 41 3.52 6.82 7.32
N SER A 42 2.47 7.49 6.79
CA SER A 42 1.09 7.26 7.20
C SER A 42 0.57 5.88 6.78
N ASP A 43 0.96 5.40 5.61
CA ASP A 43 0.57 4.07 5.13
C ASP A 43 1.26 2.96 5.95
N LEU A 44 2.54 3.13 6.29
CA LEU A 44 3.27 2.22 7.17
C LEU A 44 2.69 2.24 8.61
N ALA A 45 2.32 3.41 9.13
CA ALA A 45 1.69 3.51 10.45
C ALA A 45 0.31 2.85 10.45
N ALA A 46 -0.49 3.01 9.40
CA ALA A 46 -1.79 2.37 9.26
C ALA A 46 -1.67 0.84 9.11
N SER A 47 -0.62 0.34 8.47
CA SER A 47 -0.35 -1.10 8.34
C SER A 47 0.19 -1.73 9.63
N GLN A 48 0.88 -0.97 10.49
CA GLN A 48 1.40 -1.45 11.77
C GLN A 48 0.33 -1.56 12.88
N VAL A 49 -0.77 -0.82 12.76
CA VAL A 49 -1.89 -0.87 13.74
C VAL A 49 -2.76 -2.12 13.57
N THR A 50 -2.70 -2.76 12.42
CA THR A 50 -3.37 -4.03 12.17
C THR A 50 -2.34 -5.14 12.08
N THR A 51 -2.55 -6.24 12.80
CA THR A 51 -1.76 -7.50 12.74
C THR A 51 -1.93 -8.20 11.38
N ILE A 52 -2.11 -7.44 10.32
CA ILE A 52 -2.33 -7.90 8.94
C ILE A 52 -1.03 -7.69 8.19
N GLY A 53 -0.48 -8.77 7.61
CA GLY A 53 0.78 -8.75 6.86
C GLY A 53 0.75 -7.95 5.55
N VAL A 54 -0.44 -7.47 5.14
CA VAL A 54 -0.70 -6.78 3.87
C VAL A 54 -1.45 -5.46 4.08
N ASN A 55 -1.66 -4.68 3.02
CA ASN A 55 -2.39 -3.41 3.11
C ASN A 55 -3.83 -3.61 3.62
N SER A 56 -4.16 -3.00 4.75
CA SER A 56 -5.45 -3.16 5.41
C SER A 56 -6.64 -2.58 4.63
N TYR A 57 -6.42 -1.52 3.84
CA TYR A 57 -7.47 -0.94 2.99
C TYR A 57 -7.78 -1.83 1.79
N LEU A 58 -6.74 -2.40 1.15
CA LEU A 58 -6.93 -3.38 0.07
C LEU A 58 -7.62 -4.63 0.59
N TRP A 59 -7.22 -5.11 1.77
CA TRP A 59 -7.84 -6.26 2.42
C TRP A 59 -9.34 -6.06 2.66
N ARG A 60 -9.72 -4.95 3.32
CA ARG A 60 -11.13 -4.63 3.58
C ARG A 60 -11.92 -4.41 2.30
N ALA A 61 -11.36 -3.67 1.35
CA ALA A 61 -12.00 -3.41 0.07
C ALA A 61 -12.24 -4.69 -0.73
N ALA A 62 -11.29 -5.63 -0.71
CA ALA A 62 -11.44 -6.93 -1.35
C ALA A 62 -12.53 -7.77 -0.68
N LEU A 63 -12.54 -7.88 0.65
CA LEU A 63 -13.59 -8.58 1.40
C LEU A 63 -14.98 -8.01 1.08
N GLU A 64 -15.13 -6.69 1.08
CA GLU A 64 -16.42 -6.04 0.77
C GLU A 64 -16.83 -6.24 -0.70
N THR A 65 -15.89 -6.19 -1.63
CA THR A 65 -16.17 -6.39 -3.06
C THR A 65 -16.55 -7.83 -3.37
N LEU A 66 -15.94 -8.80 -2.68
CA LEU A 66 -16.19 -10.22 -2.88
C LEU A 66 -17.30 -10.80 -1.99
N SER A 67 -17.99 -9.97 -1.21
CA SER A 67 -19.07 -10.37 -0.30
C SER A 67 -20.32 -10.97 -0.98
N PHE A 68 -20.41 -10.91 -2.30
CA PHE A 68 -21.47 -11.54 -3.07
C PHE A 68 -21.41 -13.07 -3.05
N ALA A 69 -20.25 -13.66 -2.74
CA ALA A 69 -20.02 -15.10 -2.71
C ALA A 69 -19.50 -15.53 -1.32
N PRO A 70 -19.83 -16.75 -0.86
CA PRO A 70 -19.20 -17.31 0.33
C PRO A 70 -17.69 -17.39 0.16
N LEU A 71 -16.94 -17.18 1.24
CA LEU A 71 -15.48 -17.28 1.24
C LEU A 71 -15.05 -18.67 1.71
N THR A 72 -14.18 -19.33 0.95
CA THR A 72 -13.59 -20.63 1.31
C THR A 72 -12.25 -20.49 1.99
N GLN A 73 -11.51 -19.41 1.71
CA GLN A 73 -10.23 -19.13 2.34
C GLN A 73 -10.04 -17.64 2.52
N THR A 74 -9.55 -17.27 3.70
CA THR A 74 -9.13 -15.91 4.02
C THR A 74 -7.86 -16.00 4.86
N ASP A 75 -6.74 -15.54 4.31
CA ASP A 75 -5.46 -15.48 5.01
C ASP A 75 -4.95 -14.04 4.96
N SER A 76 -5.11 -13.33 6.06
CA SER A 76 -4.70 -11.93 6.18
C SER A 76 -3.19 -11.74 6.24
N ASN A 77 -2.42 -12.77 6.63
CA ASN A 77 -0.95 -12.68 6.67
C ASN A 77 -0.36 -12.90 5.28
N GLY A 78 -0.87 -13.89 4.55
CA GLY A 78 -0.49 -14.17 3.17
C GLY A 78 -1.22 -13.31 2.14
N GLY A 79 -2.20 -12.52 2.55
CA GLY A 79 -2.95 -11.62 1.67
C GLY A 79 -3.88 -12.32 0.69
N VAL A 80 -4.37 -13.51 0.99
CA VAL A 80 -5.15 -14.33 0.06
C VAL A 80 -6.62 -14.42 0.49
N ILE A 81 -7.53 -14.12 -0.44
CA ILE A 81 -8.98 -14.26 -0.30
C ILE A 81 -9.48 -15.11 -1.46
N VAL A 82 -10.18 -16.20 -1.16
CA VAL A 82 -10.76 -17.11 -2.16
C VAL A 82 -12.25 -17.25 -1.88
N THR A 83 -13.07 -17.01 -2.91
CA THR A 83 -14.53 -17.29 -2.84
C THR A 83 -14.80 -18.75 -3.12
N ASP A 84 -15.99 -19.20 -2.77
CA ASP A 84 -16.56 -20.40 -3.35
C ASP A 84 -17.13 -20.12 -4.74
N TRP A 85 -17.58 -21.18 -5.42
CA TRP A 85 -18.33 -21.05 -6.66
C TRP A 85 -19.65 -20.34 -6.40
N TYR A 86 -19.85 -19.26 -7.13
CA TYR A 86 -21.07 -18.46 -7.06
C TYR A 86 -21.79 -18.47 -8.41
N SER A 87 -23.08 -18.80 -8.40
CA SER A 87 -23.96 -18.69 -9.55
C SER A 87 -24.89 -17.50 -9.37
N ASN A 88 -24.93 -16.60 -10.35
CA ASN A 88 -25.87 -15.50 -10.33
C ASN A 88 -27.30 -16.05 -10.54
N PRO A 89 -28.30 -15.67 -9.74
CA PRO A 89 -29.68 -16.10 -9.93
C PRO A 89 -30.24 -15.83 -11.34
N ASN A 90 -29.77 -14.77 -12.00
CA ASN A 90 -30.15 -14.45 -13.39
C ASN A 90 -29.41 -15.28 -14.45
N SER A 91 -28.39 -16.03 -14.06
CA SER A 91 -27.59 -16.90 -14.92
C SER A 91 -27.20 -18.19 -14.19
N PRO A 92 -28.18 -19.04 -13.82
CA PRO A 92 -27.93 -20.18 -12.95
C PRO A 92 -27.05 -21.27 -13.59
N ASN A 93 -26.91 -21.26 -14.92
CA ASN A 93 -26.07 -22.18 -15.69
C ASN A 93 -24.60 -21.71 -15.80
N GLU A 94 -24.26 -20.65 -15.12
CA GLU A 94 -22.89 -20.14 -15.00
C GLU A 94 -22.48 -20.01 -13.55
N ARG A 95 -21.22 -20.33 -13.25
CA ARG A 95 -20.64 -20.07 -11.95
C ARG A 95 -19.24 -19.49 -12.06
N VAL A 96 -18.92 -18.65 -11.11
CA VAL A 96 -17.61 -17.99 -11.03
C VAL A 96 -16.99 -18.22 -9.66
N LYS A 97 -15.67 -18.30 -9.63
CA LYS A 97 -14.84 -18.35 -8.43
C LYS A 97 -13.76 -17.29 -8.58
N VAL A 98 -13.53 -16.51 -7.53
CA VAL A 98 -12.57 -15.40 -7.55
C VAL A 98 -11.53 -15.61 -6.48
N THR A 99 -10.29 -15.33 -6.83
CA THR A 99 -9.16 -15.24 -5.90
C THR A 99 -8.58 -13.85 -5.98
N ALA A 100 -8.52 -13.14 -4.84
CA ALA A 100 -7.80 -11.89 -4.71
C ALA A 100 -6.54 -12.13 -3.88
N THR A 101 -5.40 -11.62 -4.37
CA THR A 101 -4.11 -11.71 -3.69
C THR A 101 -3.55 -10.31 -3.51
N ILE A 102 -3.24 -9.94 -2.27
CA ILE A 102 -2.61 -8.68 -1.91
C ILE A 102 -1.15 -8.98 -1.60
N LEU A 103 -0.26 -8.33 -2.33
CA LEU A 103 1.16 -8.66 -2.41
C LEU A 103 2.05 -7.74 -1.56
N ASP A 104 1.51 -6.61 -1.08
CA ASP A 104 2.30 -5.56 -0.43
C ASP A 104 1.48 -4.86 0.67
N ALA A 105 2.19 -4.24 1.60
CA ALA A 105 1.63 -3.36 2.61
C ALA A 105 1.29 -1.96 2.06
N ASP A 106 1.85 -1.57 0.93
CA ASP A 106 1.58 -0.29 0.28
C ASP A 106 0.29 -0.33 -0.57
N LEU A 107 -0.47 0.77 -0.56
CA LEU A 107 -1.66 0.91 -1.39
C LEU A 107 -1.28 1.32 -2.82
N ARG A 108 -0.91 0.32 -3.64
CA ARG A 108 -0.52 0.48 -5.05
C ARG A 108 -1.32 -0.46 -5.95
N ALA A 109 -1.40 -0.13 -7.23
CA ALA A 109 -2.15 -0.94 -8.18
C ALA A 109 -1.52 -2.34 -8.39
N ASP A 110 -0.21 -2.42 -8.39
CA ASP A 110 0.57 -3.67 -8.54
C ASP A 110 0.63 -4.51 -7.25
N ALA A 111 0.15 -3.96 -6.11
CA ALA A 111 -0.02 -4.70 -4.87
C ALA A 111 -1.28 -5.57 -4.83
N LEU A 112 -2.16 -5.48 -5.82
CA LEU A 112 -3.36 -6.29 -5.92
C LEU A 112 -3.33 -7.12 -7.20
N ARG A 113 -3.68 -8.39 -7.08
CA ARG A 113 -3.90 -9.29 -8.21
C ARG A 113 -5.20 -10.05 -8.03
N VAL A 114 -6.03 -10.07 -9.06
CA VAL A 114 -7.27 -10.83 -9.08
C VAL A 114 -7.18 -11.91 -10.15
N ALA A 115 -7.62 -13.12 -9.81
CA ALA A 115 -7.83 -14.21 -10.73
C ALA A 115 -9.28 -14.68 -10.64
N ALA A 116 -9.88 -15.05 -11.76
CA ALA A 116 -11.23 -15.59 -11.78
C ALA A 116 -11.27 -16.87 -12.63
N SER A 117 -12.04 -17.83 -12.16
CA SER A 117 -12.41 -19.04 -12.90
C SER A 117 -13.90 -18.99 -13.19
N ARG A 118 -14.30 -19.41 -14.37
CA ARG A 118 -15.69 -19.48 -14.82
C ARG A 118 -16.00 -20.87 -15.31
N GLN A 119 -17.17 -21.37 -14.96
CA GLN A 119 -17.69 -22.62 -15.49
C GLN A 119 -19.12 -22.42 -16.02
N VAL A 120 -19.47 -23.18 -17.03
CA VAL A 120 -20.81 -23.22 -17.61
C VAL A 120 -21.36 -24.65 -17.50
N LEU A 121 -22.65 -24.75 -17.25
CA LEU A 121 -23.33 -26.03 -17.18
C LEU A 121 -23.65 -26.50 -18.60
N GLN A 122 -23.07 -27.64 -18.97
CA GLN A 122 -23.35 -28.32 -20.25
C GLN A 122 -23.98 -29.68 -19.96
N GLY A 123 -25.29 -29.79 -20.22
CA GLY A 123 -26.06 -30.94 -19.75
C GLY A 123 -26.08 -31.02 -18.22
N ALA A 124 -25.43 -32.03 -17.64
CA ALA A 124 -25.34 -32.21 -16.19
C ALA A 124 -23.94 -31.96 -15.62
N GLN A 125 -23.02 -31.45 -16.42
CA GLN A 125 -21.61 -31.26 -16.01
C GLN A 125 -21.19 -29.79 -16.09
N TRP A 126 -20.38 -29.37 -15.11
CA TRP A 126 -19.71 -28.07 -15.12
C TRP A 126 -18.44 -28.14 -15.94
N VAL A 127 -18.33 -27.32 -16.98
CA VAL A 127 -17.20 -27.26 -17.89
C VAL A 127 -16.53 -25.89 -17.76
N ASP A 128 -15.21 -25.86 -17.73
CA ASP A 128 -14.44 -24.62 -17.68
C ASP A 128 -14.69 -23.76 -18.92
N ALA A 129 -14.85 -22.48 -18.69
CA ALA A 129 -15.09 -21.49 -19.73
C ALA A 129 -14.14 -20.29 -19.55
N PRO A 130 -13.75 -19.64 -20.64
CA PRO A 130 -12.85 -18.50 -20.56
C PRO A 130 -13.49 -17.34 -19.80
N VAL A 131 -12.66 -16.63 -19.04
CA VAL A 131 -13.01 -15.36 -18.38
C VAL A 131 -12.48 -14.21 -19.23
N ALA A 132 -13.33 -13.22 -19.49
CA ALA A 132 -12.86 -12.02 -20.18
C ALA A 132 -11.88 -11.25 -19.31
N ALA A 133 -10.71 -10.91 -19.83
CA ALA A 133 -9.69 -10.13 -19.11
C ALA A 133 -10.24 -8.81 -18.54
N ALA A 134 -11.15 -8.17 -19.28
CA ALA A 134 -11.83 -6.96 -18.84
C ALA A 134 -12.64 -7.15 -17.55
N THR A 135 -13.17 -8.34 -17.28
CA THR A 135 -13.88 -8.64 -16.03
C THR A 135 -12.93 -8.65 -14.84
N VAL A 136 -11.77 -9.27 -14.98
CA VAL A 136 -10.73 -9.30 -13.94
C VAL A 136 -10.21 -7.90 -13.66
N GLN A 137 -9.85 -7.16 -14.71
CA GLN A 137 -9.39 -5.77 -14.58
C GLN A 137 -10.43 -4.86 -13.89
N ARG A 138 -11.71 -5.07 -14.22
CA ARG A 138 -12.80 -4.31 -13.57
C ARG A 138 -12.93 -4.60 -12.08
N LEU A 139 -12.74 -5.84 -11.66
CA LEU A 139 -12.72 -6.21 -10.24
C LEU A 139 -11.53 -5.57 -9.53
N GLU A 140 -10.35 -5.61 -10.11
CA GLU A 140 -9.15 -4.94 -9.57
C GLU A 140 -9.38 -3.43 -9.41
N GLU A 141 -9.92 -2.77 -10.44
CA GLU A 141 -10.24 -1.34 -10.42
C GLU A 141 -11.23 -0.98 -9.30
N ILE A 142 -12.29 -1.78 -9.13
CA ILE A 142 -13.30 -1.56 -8.07
C ILE A 142 -12.66 -1.68 -6.70
N ILE A 143 -11.85 -2.73 -6.46
CA ILE A 143 -11.18 -2.94 -5.18
C ILE A 143 -10.21 -1.79 -4.89
N LEU A 144 -9.38 -1.40 -5.86
CA LEU A 144 -8.43 -0.31 -5.73
C LEU A 144 -9.11 1.04 -5.45
N THR A 145 -10.18 1.33 -6.15
CA THR A 145 -10.95 2.58 -5.95
C THR A 145 -11.53 2.62 -4.55
N ARG A 146 -12.19 1.54 -4.13
CA ARG A 146 -12.76 1.43 -2.78
C ARG A 146 -11.69 1.54 -1.68
N ALA A 147 -10.55 0.92 -1.84
CA ALA A 147 -9.43 1.02 -0.89
C ALA A 147 -8.91 2.46 -0.77
N ARG A 148 -8.78 3.18 -1.89
CA ARG A 148 -8.38 4.59 -1.90
C ARG A 148 -9.41 5.48 -1.23
N ASP A 149 -10.70 5.21 -1.42
CA ASP A 149 -11.78 5.94 -0.79
C ASP A 149 -11.78 5.74 0.73
N MET A 150 -11.62 4.50 1.19
CA MET A 150 -11.48 4.18 2.61
C MET A 150 -10.30 4.93 3.25
N ARG A 151 -9.15 4.94 2.58
CA ARG A 151 -7.97 5.68 3.05
C ARG A 151 -8.23 7.18 3.14
N ARG A 152 -8.84 7.76 2.11
CA ARG A 152 -9.18 9.20 2.11
C ARG A 152 -10.11 9.57 3.25
N ASN A 153 -11.12 8.76 3.49
CA ASN A 153 -12.09 8.99 4.58
C ASN A 153 -11.43 8.87 5.96
N ALA A 154 -10.48 7.95 6.13
CA ALA A 154 -9.75 7.78 7.38
C ALA A 154 -8.77 8.94 7.69
N ILE A 155 -8.35 9.69 6.68
CA ILE A 155 -7.46 10.87 6.84
C ILE A 155 -8.27 12.14 7.06
N ALA A 156 -9.52 12.19 6.57
CA ALA A 156 -10.37 13.38 6.64
C ALA A 156 -11.17 13.50 7.95
N GLY A 157 -11.26 12.42 8.76
CA GLY A 157 -11.90 12.38 10.10
C GLY A 157 -10.89 12.46 11.20
#